data_4a9f6a5371bab13a026a9af6cd9c34af
#
_entry.id   4a9f6a5371bab13a026a9af6cd9c34af
#
_cell.length_a   1.000
_cell.length_b   1.000
_cell.length_c   1.000
_cell.angle_alpha   90.00
_cell.angle_beta   90.00
_cell.angle_gamma   90.00
#
_symmetry.space_group_name_H-M   'P 1'
#
loop_
_entity.id
_entity.type
_entity.pdbx_description
1 polymer ?
#
loop_
_entity_poly.entity_id
_entity_poly.type
_entity_poly.pdbx_seq_one_letter_code
_entity_poly.pdbx_strand_id
1 'polypeptide(L)'
;MSTSQFEVYQLKKKPELRNLLFRTYEELAQDQIPVQVKNYEQVYLGTMKPGETPEQIKKELEKKQPHNYKGHAISTSDVMILNDNGITTVYYVNKDAFIEISDFMKVASSENGGLTKDTVGYEIEGKDGSWEVIDYLLVEGKNYFLMEHEQYGKDVAYVVLDQNGNVLVDGTYNGFDDVVKQKILDSLHP
;
A
#
# COMPACT_ATOMS: atom_id res chain seq x y z
N MET A 1 -0.78 -0.71 22.72
CA MET A 1 -1.17 0.64 22.28
C MET A 1 -0.77 0.86 20.85
N SER A 2 -1.71 1.21 19.98
CA SER A 2 -1.36 1.56 18.62
C SER A 2 -0.70 2.93 18.61
N THR A 3 0.50 3.02 18.02
CA THR A 3 1.19 4.29 17.82
C THR A 3 0.65 4.96 16.57
N SER A 4 0.28 6.22 16.66
CA SER A 4 -0.12 6.96 15.48
C SER A 4 1.10 7.25 14.60
N GLN A 5 1.01 6.96 13.32
CA GLN A 5 2.11 7.06 12.37
C GLN A 5 1.65 7.67 11.06
N PHE A 6 2.58 8.23 10.33
CA PHE A 6 2.31 8.70 8.97
C PHE A 6 3.42 8.25 8.02
N GLU A 7 3.07 8.17 6.75
CA GLU A 7 3.99 7.80 5.68
C GLU A 7 3.93 8.85 4.59
N VAL A 8 5.06 9.11 3.95
CA VAL A 8 5.13 9.97 2.77
C VAL A 8 5.57 9.13 1.58
N TYR A 9 4.80 9.17 0.53
CA TYR A 9 5.07 8.49 -0.74
C TYR A 9 5.27 9.53 -1.83
N GLN A 10 6.27 9.31 -2.66
CA GLN A 10 6.56 10.18 -3.80
C GLN A 10 6.70 9.33 -5.06
N LEU A 11 6.39 9.92 -6.21
CA LEU A 11 6.48 9.21 -7.48
C LEU A 11 7.89 8.66 -7.69
N LYS A 12 7.98 7.43 -8.16
CA LYS A 12 9.25 6.81 -8.52
C LYS A 12 9.94 7.62 -9.61
N LYS A 13 11.27 7.62 -9.58
CA LYS A 13 12.07 8.37 -10.54
C LYS A 13 12.21 7.60 -11.86
N LYS A 14 11.08 7.48 -12.57
CA LYS A 14 11.03 6.80 -13.88
C LYS A 14 10.59 7.80 -14.95
N PRO A 15 11.17 7.73 -16.16
CA PRO A 15 10.80 8.67 -17.22
C PRO A 15 9.31 8.68 -17.53
N GLU A 16 8.65 7.52 -17.51
CA GLU A 16 7.23 7.38 -17.80
C GLU A 16 6.33 8.04 -16.76
N LEU A 17 6.84 8.36 -15.57
CA LEU A 17 6.08 8.98 -14.50
C LEU A 17 6.30 10.50 -14.40
N ARG A 18 7.21 11.06 -15.20
CA ARG A 18 7.54 12.49 -15.15
C ARG A 18 6.34 13.38 -15.44
N ASN A 19 5.46 12.96 -16.33
CA ASN A 19 4.27 13.71 -16.68
C ASN A 19 3.21 13.73 -15.58
N LEU A 20 3.38 12.95 -14.53
CA LEU A 20 2.49 12.94 -13.36
C LEU A 20 2.95 13.89 -12.26
N LEU A 21 4.21 14.34 -12.31
CA LEU A 21 4.76 15.25 -11.30
C LEU A 21 4.01 16.58 -11.29
N PHE A 22 3.69 17.04 -10.09
CA PHE A 22 3.06 18.34 -9.83
C PHE A 22 1.67 18.52 -10.46
N ARG A 23 1.04 17.45 -10.90
CA ARG A 23 -0.33 17.50 -11.40
C ARG A 23 -1.32 17.53 -10.24
N THR A 24 -2.36 18.33 -10.39
CA THR A 24 -3.44 18.36 -9.40
C THR A 24 -4.30 17.10 -9.52
N TYR A 25 -5.01 16.78 -8.44
CA TYR A 25 -5.93 15.64 -8.47
C TYR A 25 -7.02 15.81 -9.53
N GLU A 26 -7.49 17.04 -9.71
CA GLU A 26 -8.50 17.37 -10.72
C GLU A 26 -7.99 17.09 -12.13
N GLU A 27 -6.74 17.42 -12.42
CA GLU A 27 -6.12 17.14 -13.72
C GLU A 27 -6.03 15.65 -13.98
N LEU A 28 -5.63 14.87 -12.96
CA LEU A 28 -5.57 13.42 -13.08
C LEU A 28 -6.95 12.80 -13.31
N ALA A 29 -7.95 13.28 -12.58
CA ALA A 29 -9.32 12.79 -12.74
C ALA A 29 -9.87 13.11 -14.13
N GLN A 30 -9.57 14.29 -14.66
CA GLN A 30 -9.99 14.70 -15.99
C GLN A 30 -9.39 13.80 -17.08
N ASP A 31 -8.14 13.41 -16.91
CA ASP A 31 -7.44 12.51 -17.83
C ASP A 31 -7.65 11.03 -17.49
N GLN A 32 -8.50 10.73 -16.51
CA GLN A 32 -8.81 9.36 -16.05
C GLN A 32 -7.55 8.58 -15.62
N ILE A 33 -6.61 9.27 -14.99
CA ILE A 33 -5.38 8.66 -14.49
C ILE A 33 -5.55 8.35 -13.01
N PRO A 34 -5.54 7.07 -12.59
CA PRO A 34 -5.66 6.72 -11.18
C PRO A 34 -4.36 6.95 -10.42
N VAL A 35 -4.47 7.29 -9.14
CA VAL A 35 -3.32 7.38 -8.24
C VAL A 35 -3.08 5.98 -7.67
N GLN A 36 -1.96 5.36 -8.03
CA GLN A 36 -1.67 3.96 -7.72
C GLN A 36 -0.34 3.81 -6.97
N VAL A 37 -0.36 3.01 -5.91
CA VAL A 37 0.82 2.79 -5.07
C VAL A 37 2.01 2.25 -5.85
N LYS A 38 1.78 1.50 -6.91
CA LYS A 38 2.86 0.94 -7.75
C LYS A 38 3.76 2.00 -8.38
N ASN A 39 3.24 3.23 -8.54
CA ASN A 39 3.99 4.35 -9.13
C ASN A 39 4.76 5.16 -8.09
N TYR A 40 4.65 4.80 -6.83
CA TYR A 40 5.18 5.55 -5.71
C TYR A 40 6.20 4.75 -4.93
N GLU A 41 7.07 5.45 -4.23
CA GLU A 41 7.98 4.84 -3.25
C GLU A 41 7.84 5.57 -1.92
N GLN A 42 7.93 4.83 -0.82
CA GLN A 42 7.92 5.41 0.50
C GLN A 42 9.25 6.13 0.75
N VAL A 43 9.17 7.41 1.05
CA VAL A 43 10.37 8.22 1.31
C VAL A 43 10.53 8.53 2.79
N TYR A 44 9.47 8.38 3.59
CA TYR A 44 9.54 8.60 5.03
C TYR A 44 8.41 7.87 5.76
N LEU A 45 8.74 7.36 6.92
CA LEU A 45 7.78 6.82 7.90
C LEU A 45 8.11 7.49 9.23
N GLY A 46 7.15 8.20 9.80
CA GLY A 46 7.33 8.92 11.05
C GLY A 46 6.18 8.72 12.03
N THR A 47 6.37 9.22 13.24
CA THR A 47 5.32 9.23 14.24
C THR A 47 4.54 10.55 14.17
N MET A 48 3.28 10.50 14.52
CA MET A 48 2.41 11.67 14.60
C MET A 48 1.67 11.69 15.92
N LYS A 49 1.18 12.85 16.29
CA LYS A 49 0.33 13.00 17.46
C LYS A 49 -1.11 12.62 17.09
N PRO A 50 -1.86 11.97 17.99
CA PRO A 50 -3.27 11.71 17.73
C PRO A 50 -4.02 12.99 17.33
N GLY A 51 -4.81 12.90 16.26
CA GLY A 51 -5.59 14.04 15.76
C GLY A 51 -4.81 15.04 14.92
N GLU A 52 -3.52 14.80 14.67
CA GLU A 52 -2.72 15.69 13.84
C GLU A 52 -3.16 15.61 12.37
N THR A 53 -3.24 16.76 11.71
CA THR A 53 -3.68 16.83 10.31
C THR A 53 -2.48 16.73 9.36
N PRO A 54 -2.72 16.35 8.08
CA PRO A 54 -1.64 16.30 7.11
C PRO A 54 -0.99 17.68 6.88
N GLU A 55 -1.76 18.76 6.99
CA GLU A 55 -1.23 20.12 6.90
C GLU A 55 -0.23 20.44 8.02
N GLN A 56 -0.53 20.01 9.23
CA GLN A 56 0.35 20.19 10.38
C GLN A 56 1.64 19.39 10.22
N ILE A 57 1.53 18.14 9.78
CA ILE A 57 2.68 17.27 9.54
C ILE A 57 3.59 17.88 8.46
N LYS A 58 3.02 18.38 7.37
CA LYS A 58 3.77 19.03 6.31
C LYS A 58 4.55 20.21 6.83
N LYS A 59 3.92 21.07 7.64
CA LYS A 59 4.59 22.24 8.23
C LYS A 59 5.77 21.84 9.11
N GLU A 60 5.61 20.79 9.93
CA GLU A 60 6.69 20.33 10.78
C GLU A 60 7.87 19.80 9.97
N LEU A 61 7.60 19.06 8.90
CA LEU A 61 8.65 18.55 8.02
C LEU A 61 9.37 19.68 7.27
N GLU A 62 8.67 20.75 6.93
CA GLU A 62 9.27 21.92 6.30
C GLU A 62 10.22 22.67 7.26
N LYS A 63 9.90 22.70 8.54
CA LYS A 63 10.73 23.34 9.55
C LYS A 63 12.00 22.55 9.83
N LYS A 64 11.88 21.22 9.91
CA LYS A 64 13.00 20.33 10.21
C LYS A 64 12.80 18.98 9.54
N GLN A 65 13.52 18.78 8.46
CA GLN A 65 13.47 17.51 7.75
C GLN A 65 14.34 16.47 8.47
N PRO A 66 13.77 15.29 8.82
CA PRO A 66 14.54 14.22 9.47
C PRO A 66 15.67 13.69 8.59
N HIS A 67 16.73 13.19 9.23
CA HIS A 67 17.87 12.63 8.49
C HIS A 67 17.52 11.43 7.63
N ASN A 68 16.54 10.64 8.05
CA ASN A 68 16.09 9.44 7.31
C ASN A 68 15.00 9.73 6.28
N TYR A 69 14.69 10.99 6.03
CA TYR A 69 13.78 11.39 4.96
C TYR A 69 14.54 11.30 3.63
N LYS A 70 14.05 10.45 2.74
CA LYS A 70 14.79 10.08 1.51
C LYS A 70 14.38 10.87 0.27
N GLY A 71 13.34 11.67 0.34
CA GLY A 71 12.78 12.35 -0.81
C GLY A 71 13.00 13.86 -0.81
N HIS A 72 12.29 14.52 -1.71
CA HIS A 72 12.22 15.97 -1.74
C HIS A 72 11.13 16.47 -0.78
N ALA A 73 11.07 17.79 -0.55
CA ALA A 73 10.02 18.38 0.27
C ALA A 73 8.63 18.00 -0.29
N ILE A 74 7.67 17.83 0.62
CA ILE A 74 6.30 17.44 0.22
C ILE A 74 5.75 18.46 -0.77
N SER A 75 5.27 18.00 -1.89
CA SER A 75 4.76 18.83 -2.99
C SER A 75 3.57 18.18 -3.67
N THR A 76 2.92 18.95 -4.54
CA THR A 76 1.80 18.44 -5.35
C THR A 76 2.21 17.16 -6.07
N SER A 77 1.35 16.17 -6.09
CA SER A 77 1.47 14.81 -6.60
C SER A 77 1.98 13.79 -5.60
N ASP A 78 2.49 14.21 -4.45
CA ASP A 78 2.87 13.27 -3.39
C ASP A 78 1.63 12.67 -2.73
N VAL A 79 1.82 11.61 -1.96
CA VAL A 79 0.76 10.94 -1.20
C VAL A 79 1.20 10.82 0.25
N MET A 80 0.31 11.16 1.17
CA MET A 80 0.52 10.97 2.60
C MET A 80 -0.50 9.99 3.14
N ILE A 81 -0.03 9.05 3.95
CA ILE A 81 -0.89 8.08 4.61
C ILE A 81 -0.79 8.31 6.11
N LEU A 82 -1.92 8.57 6.74
CA LEU A 82 -2.01 8.75 8.18
C LEU A 82 -2.70 7.56 8.80
N ASN A 83 -2.05 6.94 9.78
CA ASN A 83 -2.66 5.89 10.60
C ASN A 83 -2.78 6.44 12.01
N ASP A 84 -3.97 6.88 12.35
CA ASP A 84 -4.26 7.47 13.65
C ASP A 84 -5.16 6.53 14.45
N ASN A 85 -4.60 5.93 15.50
CA ASN A 85 -5.31 4.97 16.37
C ASN A 85 -5.98 3.83 15.58
N GLY A 86 -5.30 3.33 14.54
CA GLY A 86 -5.80 2.24 13.72
C GLY A 86 -6.68 2.65 12.55
N ILE A 87 -6.98 3.94 12.43
CA ILE A 87 -7.75 4.46 11.28
C ILE A 87 -6.77 5.00 10.25
N THR A 88 -6.76 4.38 9.08
CA THR A 88 -5.88 4.76 7.98
C THR A 88 -6.62 5.69 7.02
N THR A 89 -6.03 6.84 6.74
CA THR A 89 -6.55 7.80 5.77
C THR A 89 -5.43 8.12 4.78
N VAL A 90 -5.75 8.11 3.49
CA VAL A 90 -4.80 8.38 2.42
C VAL A 90 -5.14 9.72 1.78
N TYR A 91 -4.13 10.59 1.65
CA TYR A 91 -4.30 11.92 1.06
C TYR A 91 -3.39 12.10 -0.14
N TYR A 92 -3.97 12.61 -1.21
CA TYR A 92 -3.21 13.12 -2.35
C TYR A 92 -2.87 14.58 -2.07
N VAL A 93 -1.59 14.94 -2.19
CA VAL A 93 -1.16 16.31 -1.96
C VAL A 93 -1.51 17.14 -3.20
N ASN A 94 -2.48 18.02 -3.04
CA ASN A 94 -2.91 18.92 -4.09
C ASN A 94 -2.22 20.28 -3.90
N LYS A 95 -2.42 21.20 -4.84
CA LYS A 95 -1.74 22.49 -4.84
C LYS A 95 -1.95 23.27 -3.53
N ASP A 96 -3.18 23.38 -3.08
CA ASP A 96 -3.52 24.16 -1.88
C ASP A 96 -4.30 23.33 -0.85
N ALA A 97 -4.36 22.02 -1.00
CA ALA A 97 -5.17 21.17 -0.14
C ALA A 97 -4.68 19.72 -0.16
N PHE A 98 -5.21 18.94 0.76
CA PHE A 98 -5.02 17.49 0.80
C PHE A 98 -6.35 16.84 0.44
N ILE A 99 -6.34 15.99 -0.58
CA ILE A 99 -7.54 15.32 -1.08
C ILE A 99 -7.55 13.89 -0.55
N GLU A 100 -8.55 13.53 0.21
CA GLU A 100 -8.72 12.17 0.66
C GLU A 100 -9.04 11.25 -0.52
N ILE A 101 -8.25 10.17 -0.68
CA ILE A 101 -8.43 9.22 -1.77
C ILE A 101 -8.60 7.81 -1.19
N SER A 102 -9.30 6.94 -1.93
CA SER A 102 -9.62 5.60 -1.44
C SER A 102 -8.72 4.53 -2.06
N ASP A 103 -8.52 4.44 -3.30
CA ASP A 103 -7.98 3.26 -3.97
C ASP A 103 -6.45 3.15 -4.05
N PHE A 104 -5.71 4.04 -3.39
CA PHE A 104 -4.24 4.05 -3.45
C PHE A 104 -3.62 2.76 -2.88
N MET A 105 -4.10 2.33 -1.72
CA MET A 105 -3.59 1.13 -1.03
C MET A 105 -4.14 -0.16 -1.61
N LYS A 106 -5.22 -0.08 -2.37
CA LYS A 106 -5.73 -1.24 -3.10
C LYS A 106 -4.79 -1.46 -4.26
N VAL A 107 -4.24 -2.65 -4.34
CA VAL A 107 -3.41 -3.00 -5.46
C VAL A 107 -4.18 -2.70 -6.72
N ALA A 108 -3.57 -1.89 -7.55
CA ALA A 108 -3.98 -1.85 -8.92
C ALA A 108 -3.88 -3.27 -9.40
N SER A 109 -5.00 -3.92 -9.46
CA SER A 109 -5.11 -5.15 -10.19
C SER A 109 -4.36 -4.99 -11.51
N SER A 110 -3.55 -5.96 -11.86
CA SER A 110 -3.18 -6.18 -13.24
C SER A 110 -4.43 -5.96 -14.09
N GLU A 111 -4.30 -5.68 -15.36
CA GLU A 111 -5.43 -5.43 -16.28
C GLU A 111 -6.64 -6.35 -16.05
N ASN A 112 -6.48 -7.44 -15.32
CA ASN A 112 -7.52 -8.42 -14.99
C ASN A 112 -7.97 -8.40 -13.52
N GLY A 113 -7.64 -7.38 -12.75
CA GLY A 113 -8.11 -7.27 -11.36
C GLY A 113 -7.34 -8.07 -10.33
N GLY A 114 -6.19 -8.67 -10.67
CA GLY A 114 -5.47 -9.55 -9.77
C GLY A 114 -4.26 -8.91 -9.08
N LEU A 115 -3.84 -9.55 -8.01
CA LEU A 115 -2.60 -9.26 -7.32
C LEU A 115 -1.40 -9.56 -8.21
N THR A 116 -0.29 -8.86 -7.97
CA THR A 116 0.99 -9.15 -8.62
C THR A 116 2.06 -9.45 -7.57
N LYS A 117 3.18 -10.01 -8.01
CA LYS A 117 4.30 -10.29 -7.11
C LYS A 117 4.89 -9.06 -6.44
N ASP A 118 4.65 -7.88 -7.00
CA ASP A 118 5.19 -6.61 -6.48
C ASP A 118 4.17 -5.85 -5.63
N THR A 119 3.08 -6.49 -5.26
CA THR A 119 2.01 -5.90 -4.49
C THR A 119 2.47 -5.50 -3.10
N VAL A 120 2.25 -4.24 -2.73
CA VAL A 120 2.46 -3.72 -1.39
C VAL A 120 1.25 -2.86 -0.99
N GLY A 121 1.08 -2.65 0.30
CA GLY A 121 -0.01 -1.80 0.79
C GLY A 121 -1.40 -2.36 0.55
N TYR A 122 -1.52 -3.68 0.48
CA TYR A 122 -2.80 -4.34 0.20
C TYR A 122 -3.62 -4.49 1.47
N GLU A 123 -4.90 -4.13 1.40
CA GLU A 123 -5.83 -4.35 2.50
C GLU A 123 -6.60 -5.65 2.26
N ILE A 124 -6.56 -6.52 3.26
CA ILE A 124 -7.30 -7.79 3.22
C ILE A 124 -8.59 -7.61 4.01
N GLU A 125 -9.72 -7.87 3.37
CA GLU A 125 -11.02 -7.76 4.02
C GLU A 125 -11.07 -8.62 5.30
N GLY A 126 -11.45 -8.00 6.41
CA GLY A 126 -11.51 -8.66 7.70
C GLY A 126 -10.17 -8.72 8.47
N LYS A 127 -9.12 -8.13 7.92
CA LYS A 127 -7.79 -8.08 8.55
C LYS A 127 -7.37 -6.64 8.76
N ASP A 128 -6.67 -6.38 9.86
CA ASP A 128 -6.15 -5.06 10.16
C ASP A 128 -4.83 -4.79 9.43
N GLY A 129 -4.61 -3.52 9.11
CA GLY A 129 -3.35 -3.05 8.55
C GLY A 129 -3.20 -3.33 7.06
N SER A 130 -1.98 -3.15 6.58
CA SER A 130 -1.64 -3.39 5.18
C SER A 130 -0.69 -4.57 5.04
N TRP A 131 -0.73 -5.20 3.89
CA TRP A 131 -0.05 -6.45 3.61
C TRP A 131 0.74 -6.34 2.31
N GLU A 132 1.82 -7.10 2.23
CA GLU A 132 2.64 -7.16 1.02
C GLU A 132 2.82 -8.60 0.56
N VAL A 133 3.02 -8.79 -0.73
CA VAL A 133 3.34 -10.12 -1.28
C VAL A 133 4.82 -10.38 -1.05
N ILE A 134 5.12 -11.45 -0.32
CA ILE A 134 6.50 -11.89 -0.08
C ILE A 134 6.89 -13.11 -0.90
N ASP A 135 5.89 -13.85 -1.38
CA ASP A 135 6.13 -15.02 -2.21
C ASP A 135 4.89 -15.31 -3.05
N TYR A 136 5.06 -16.02 -4.14
CA TYR A 136 3.94 -16.42 -4.99
C TYR A 136 4.17 -17.80 -5.55
N LEU A 137 3.06 -18.46 -5.91
CA LEU A 137 3.09 -19.82 -6.44
C LEU A 137 2.12 -19.92 -7.61
N LEU A 138 2.59 -20.45 -8.73
CA LEU A 138 1.76 -20.71 -9.89
C LEU A 138 1.33 -22.17 -9.87
N VAL A 139 0.02 -22.42 -9.81
CA VAL A 139 -0.55 -23.76 -9.81
C VAL A 139 -1.66 -23.82 -10.87
N GLU A 140 -1.51 -24.72 -11.83
CA GLU A 140 -2.50 -24.91 -12.91
C GLU A 140 -2.91 -23.60 -13.60
N GLY A 141 -1.92 -22.73 -13.87
CA GLY A 141 -2.14 -21.46 -14.55
C GLY A 141 -2.71 -20.35 -13.70
N LYS A 142 -2.89 -20.57 -12.40
CA LYS A 142 -3.39 -19.56 -11.47
C LYS A 142 -2.32 -19.19 -10.47
N ASN A 143 -2.23 -17.90 -10.17
CA ASN A 143 -1.29 -17.38 -9.19
C ASN A 143 -1.90 -17.34 -7.80
N TYR A 144 -1.09 -17.70 -6.81
CA TYR A 144 -1.42 -17.60 -5.40
C TYR A 144 -0.34 -16.79 -4.71
N PHE A 145 -0.74 -15.96 -3.76
CA PHE A 145 0.15 -14.99 -3.15
C PHE A 145 0.22 -15.19 -1.65
N LEU A 146 1.45 -15.24 -1.13
CA LEU A 146 1.70 -15.27 0.31
C LEU A 146 1.86 -13.85 0.80
N MET A 147 0.98 -13.44 1.70
CA MET A 147 0.91 -12.07 2.21
C MET A 147 1.52 -12.00 3.60
N GLU A 148 2.41 -11.03 3.79
CA GLU A 148 3.00 -10.71 5.08
C GLU A 148 2.48 -9.35 5.53
N HIS A 149 2.16 -9.24 6.83
CA HIS A 149 1.76 -7.96 7.42
C HIS A 149 2.94 -6.99 7.38
N GLU A 150 2.75 -5.81 6.80
CA GLU A 150 3.85 -4.86 6.62
C GLU A 150 4.46 -4.36 7.93
N GLN A 151 3.64 -4.21 8.95
CA GLN A 151 4.10 -3.70 10.25
C GLN A 151 4.70 -4.79 11.14
N TYR A 152 4.05 -5.95 11.21
CA TYR A 152 4.41 -7.00 12.16
C TYR A 152 5.19 -8.17 11.54
N GLY A 153 5.27 -8.22 10.22
CA GLY A 153 6.04 -9.24 9.52
C GLY A 153 5.70 -10.66 9.99
N LYS A 154 6.73 -11.42 10.27
CA LYS A 154 6.60 -12.82 10.69
C LYS A 154 5.95 -13.02 12.07
N ASP A 155 5.75 -11.96 12.83
CA ASP A 155 5.11 -12.05 14.15
C ASP A 155 3.59 -12.24 14.05
N VAL A 156 3.04 -12.06 12.87
CA VAL A 156 1.64 -12.31 12.57
C VAL A 156 1.57 -13.36 11.47
N ALA A 157 0.58 -14.26 11.58
CA ALA A 157 0.42 -15.32 10.57
C ALA A 157 0.27 -14.74 9.17
N TYR A 158 0.92 -15.38 8.21
CA TYR A 158 0.77 -15.05 6.79
C TYR A 158 -0.61 -15.45 6.30
N VAL A 159 -1.05 -14.81 5.25
CA VAL A 159 -2.33 -15.09 4.60
C VAL A 159 -2.06 -15.49 3.15
N VAL A 160 -2.75 -16.50 2.66
CA VAL A 160 -2.64 -16.87 1.25
C VAL A 160 -3.88 -16.41 0.51
N LEU A 161 -3.67 -15.62 -0.55
CA LEU A 161 -4.73 -15.10 -1.41
C LEU A 161 -4.65 -15.75 -2.78
N ASP A 162 -5.81 -15.91 -3.41
CA ASP A 162 -5.85 -16.26 -4.83
C ASP A 162 -5.60 -15.02 -5.70
N GLN A 163 -5.56 -15.18 -7.01
CA GLN A 163 -5.28 -14.08 -7.93
C GLN A 163 -6.33 -12.98 -7.93
N ASN A 164 -7.51 -13.24 -7.39
CA ASN A 164 -8.59 -12.27 -7.29
C ASN A 164 -8.65 -11.59 -5.93
N GLY A 165 -7.72 -11.91 -5.03
CA GLY A 165 -7.68 -11.33 -3.70
C GLY A 165 -8.53 -12.04 -2.66
N ASN A 166 -9.09 -13.20 -2.98
CA ASN A 166 -9.86 -13.99 -2.02
C ASN A 166 -8.94 -14.74 -1.07
N VAL A 167 -9.30 -14.76 0.21
CA VAL A 167 -8.52 -15.50 1.22
C VAL A 167 -8.72 -17.00 1.03
N LEU A 168 -7.64 -17.70 0.76
CA LEU A 168 -7.63 -19.15 0.63
C LEU A 168 -7.16 -19.82 1.93
N VAL A 169 -6.11 -19.27 2.54
CA VAL A 169 -5.60 -19.71 3.85
C VAL A 169 -5.51 -18.51 4.76
N ASP A 170 -6.28 -18.54 5.83
CA ASP A 170 -6.44 -17.41 6.74
C ASP A 170 -5.25 -17.22 7.70
N GLY A 171 -4.43 -18.23 7.89
CA GLY A 171 -3.24 -18.13 8.71
C GLY A 171 -2.29 -19.29 8.49
N THR A 172 -1.03 -18.96 8.24
CA THR A 172 0.05 -19.95 8.15
C THR A 172 1.35 -19.28 8.59
N TYR A 173 2.28 -20.06 9.13
CA TYR A 173 3.59 -19.56 9.58
C TYR A 173 4.76 -20.12 8.75
N ASN A 174 4.48 -21.07 7.87
CA ASN A 174 5.52 -21.80 7.14
C ASN A 174 5.52 -21.54 5.63
N GLY A 175 4.81 -20.48 5.19
CA GLY A 175 4.74 -20.14 3.78
C GLY A 175 3.96 -21.18 2.96
N PHE A 176 4.43 -21.47 1.75
CA PHE A 176 3.81 -22.48 0.87
C PHE A 176 4.30 -23.89 1.21
N ASP A 177 3.95 -24.37 2.38
CA ASP A 177 4.25 -25.72 2.80
C ASP A 177 3.26 -26.75 2.16
N ASP A 178 3.43 -28.00 2.47
CA ASP A 178 2.60 -29.07 1.88
C ASP A 178 1.13 -28.93 2.24
N VAL A 179 0.83 -28.43 3.44
CA VAL A 179 -0.55 -28.19 3.89
C VAL A 179 -1.20 -27.11 3.05
N VAL A 180 -0.50 -26.00 2.84
CA VAL A 180 -1.00 -24.88 2.02
C VAL A 180 -1.16 -25.32 0.56
N LYS A 181 -0.19 -26.02 0.01
CA LYS A 181 -0.25 -26.54 -1.37
C LYS A 181 -1.45 -27.48 -1.55
N GLN A 182 -1.72 -28.32 -0.56
CA GLN A 182 -2.87 -29.21 -0.62
C GLN A 182 -4.19 -28.43 -0.61
N LYS A 183 -4.28 -27.38 0.20
CA LYS A 183 -5.47 -26.52 0.21
C LYS A 183 -5.69 -25.82 -1.13
N ILE A 184 -4.61 -25.41 -1.78
CA ILE A 184 -4.68 -24.82 -3.12
C ILE A 184 -5.25 -25.85 -4.11
N LEU A 185 -4.70 -27.07 -4.11
CA LEU A 185 -5.17 -28.12 -5.00
C LEU A 185 -6.64 -28.48 -4.73
N ASP A 186 -7.03 -28.56 -3.46
CA ASP A 186 -8.41 -28.85 -3.09
C ASP A 186 -9.38 -27.76 -3.57
N SER A 187 -8.94 -26.50 -3.59
CA SER A 187 -9.75 -25.38 -4.09
C SER A 187 -9.94 -25.43 -5.61
N LEU A 188 -8.97 -26.02 -6.33
CA LEU A 188 -9.03 -26.17 -7.77
C LEU A 188 -9.85 -27.39 -8.20
N HIS A 189 -9.93 -28.38 -7.34
CA HIS A 189 -10.64 -29.65 -7.60
C HIS A 189 -11.61 -29.96 -6.46
N PRO A 190 -12.66 -29.14 -6.30
CA PRO A 190 -13.63 -29.32 -5.21
C PRO A 190 -14.48 -30.60 -5.38
#